data_651f1f4fc5e6f9d1e7b799633ba3a765
#
_entry.id   651f1f4fc5e6f9d1e7b799633ba3a765
#
_cell.length_a   1.000
_cell.length_b   1.000
_cell.length_c   1.000
_cell.angle_alpha   90.00
_cell.angle_beta   90.00
_cell.angle_gamma   90.00
#
_symmetry.space_group_name_H-M   'P 1'
#
loop_
_entity.id
_entity.type
_entity.pdbx_description
1 polymer ?
#
loop_
_entity_poly.entity_id
_entity_poly.type
_entity_poly.pdbx_seq_one_letter_code
_entity_poly.pdbx_strand_id
1 'polypeptide(L)'
;MRNELESPRTRPVEFRHRYSTNDLSSLTDAERRRFLASGDPDPQTNPAIAWELLYRIEPELYDRLIRPERIHPAVIDWLPHRVHQIVEVGAGTGRLTAALIDRCDELIAIEPAAPLRERLAARLAAAGPRLQVRNGFFDDLPVPDRSAGLVVACSALTPDPAHGGEVGLKEMERVCARGGRVVIIWPNHAEWLVERGYIYQSFPGRMTLEFDSPEEAIELAQIFYPDALQEIRRRGDRLVPYEVVGANPPRDLAWKPVAE
;
A
#
# COMPACT_ATOMS: atom_id res chain seq x y z
N MET A 1 -21.04 7.96 16.80
CA MET A 1 -20.66 9.07 15.88
C MET A 1 -20.29 8.44 14.56
N ARG A 2 -20.93 8.87 13.45
CA ARG A 2 -20.46 8.47 12.11
C ARG A 2 -19.15 9.21 11.90
N ASN A 3 -18.03 8.50 11.74
CA ASN A 3 -16.81 9.10 11.27
C ASN A 3 -17.08 9.64 9.86
N GLU A 4 -16.85 10.93 9.64
CA GLU A 4 -16.93 11.51 8.31
C GLU A 4 -15.83 10.87 7.45
N LEU A 5 -16.17 10.47 6.22
CA LEU A 5 -15.21 9.96 5.25
C LEU A 5 -14.21 11.08 4.94
N GLU A 6 -12.94 10.79 5.07
CA GLU A 6 -11.89 11.71 4.64
C GLU A 6 -11.93 11.80 3.11
N SER A 7 -11.70 13.00 2.57
CA SER A 7 -11.63 13.22 1.12
C SER A 7 -10.65 12.24 0.46
N PRO A 8 -10.91 11.81 -0.78
CA PRO A 8 -10.02 10.90 -1.50
C PRO A 8 -8.59 11.41 -1.46
N ARG A 9 -7.66 10.51 -1.18
CA ARG A 9 -6.24 10.82 -1.22
C ARG A 9 -5.78 10.95 -2.65
N THR A 10 -5.12 12.06 -2.95
CA THR A 10 -4.31 12.14 -4.16
C THR A 10 -2.88 11.70 -3.81
N ARG A 11 -2.45 10.54 -4.34
CA ARG A 11 -1.03 10.25 -4.37
C ARG A 11 -0.37 11.02 -5.49
N PRO A 12 0.85 11.51 -5.28
CA PRO A 12 1.59 12.18 -6.33
C PRO A 12 1.84 11.22 -7.49
N VAL A 13 1.62 11.69 -8.70
CA VAL A 13 1.89 10.95 -9.95
C VAL A 13 2.87 11.73 -10.84
N GLU A 14 3.46 12.79 -10.32
CA GLU A 14 4.36 13.68 -11.06
C GLU A 14 5.63 12.96 -11.50
N PHE A 15 6.06 11.93 -10.78
CA PHE A 15 7.20 11.09 -11.13
C PHE A 15 7.04 10.33 -12.47
N ARG A 16 5.82 10.23 -13.01
CA ARG A 16 5.52 9.56 -14.28
C ARG A 16 6.36 10.07 -15.46
N HIS A 17 6.76 11.34 -15.43
CA HIS A 17 7.62 11.94 -16.45
C HIS A 17 9.03 11.32 -16.52
N ARG A 18 9.41 10.50 -15.57
CA ARG A 18 10.68 9.76 -15.54
C ARG A 18 10.66 8.56 -16.51
N TYR A 19 9.48 8.12 -16.92
CA TYR A 19 9.29 6.90 -17.71
C TYR A 19 8.70 7.19 -19.08
N SER A 20 8.95 6.25 -20.01
CA SER A 20 8.48 6.25 -21.37
C SER A 20 7.96 4.87 -21.78
N THR A 21 7.36 4.75 -22.93
CA THR A 21 6.94 3.46 -23.49
C THR A 21 8.08 2.47 -23.72
N ASN A 22 9.34 2.94 -23.85
CA ASN A 22 10.52 2.07 -23.96
C ASN A 22 10.76 1.26 -22.68
N ASP A 23 10.37 1.81 -21.53
CA ASP A 23 10.57 1.21 -20.21
C ASP A 23 9.62 0.03 -19.96
N LEU A 24 8.58 -0.13 -20.80
CA LEU A 24 7.64 -1.26 -20.72
C LEU A 24 8.34 -2.61 -20.90
N SER A 25 9.54 -2.63 -21.48
CA SER A 25 10.37 -3.85 -21.59
C SER A 25 10.76 -4.43 -20.23
N SER A 26 10.74 -3.64 -19.17
CA SER A 26 10.99 -4.07 -17.78
C SER A 26 9.84 -4.86 -17.17
N LEU A 27 8.62 -4.74 -17.71
CA LEU A 27 7.45 -5.46 -17.25
C LEU A 27 7.43 -6.89 -17.82
N THR A 28 7.02 -7.85 -17.00
CA THR A 28 6.73 -9.22 -17.46
C THR A 28 5.51 -9.25 -18.39
N ASP A 29 5.35 -10.33 -19.15
CA ASP A 29 4.18 -10.48 -20.02
C ASP A 29 2.85 -10.51 -19.25
N ALA A 30 2.84 -11.03 -18.03
CA ALA A 30 1.67 -11.03 -17.17
C ALA A 30 1.29 -9.61 -16.74
N GLU A 31 2.27 -8.81 -16.33
CA GLU A 31 2.07 -7.42 -15.95
C GLU A 31 1.66 -6.56 -17.13
N ARG A 32 2.31 -6.73 -18.28
CA ARG A 32 1.88 -6.04 -19.49
C ARG A 32 0.42 -6.32 -19.84
N ARG A 33 0.00 -7.59 -19.83
CA ARG A 33 -1.41 -7.94 -20.06
C ARG A 33 -2.35 -7.28 -19.06
N ARG A 34 -1.95 -7.17 -17.80
CA ARG A 34 -2.76 -6.58 -16.73
C ARG A 34 -2.86 -5.06 -16.85
N PHE A 35 -1.73 -4.38 -16.88
CA PHE A 35 -1.67 -2.91 -16.78
C PHE A 35 -1.90 -2.21 -18.13
N LEU A 36 -1.75 -2.93 -19.24
CA LEU A 36 -2.10 -2.44 -20.58
C LEU A 36 -3.52 -2.84 -21.02
N ALA A 37 -4.30 -3.48 -20.18
CA ALA A 37 -5.68 -3.86 -20.50
C ALA A 37 -6.58 -2.65 -20.82
N SER A 38 -6.27 -1.47 -20.26
CA SER A 38 -6.95 -0.21 -20.56
C SER A 38 -6.66 0.35 -21.97
N GLY A 39 -5.66 -0.21 -22.67
CA GLY A 39 -5.27 0.20 -24.02
C GLY A 39 -4.31 1.38 -24.11
N ASP A 40 -4.02 2.08 -23.01
CA ASP A 40 -3.06 3.20 -22.98
C ASP A 40 -1.69 2.74 -22.44
N PRO A 41 -0.66 2.62 -23.31
CA PRO A 41 0.67 2.18 -22.92
C PRO A 41 1.56 3.29 -22.38
N ASP A 42 1.15 4.56 -22.46
CA ASP A 42 1.99 5.69 -22.06
C ASP A 42 1.96 5.88 -20.54
N PRO A 43 3.09 5.71 -19.83
CA PRO A 43 3.15 5.95 -18.39
C PRO A 43 2.82 7.39 -17.99
N GLN A 44 2.93 8.35 -18.91
CA GLN A 44 2.59 9.76 -18.60
C GLN A 44 1.08 9.99 -18.50
N THR A 45 0.28 9.16 -19.14
CA THR A 45 -1.18 9.23 -19.12
C THR A 45 -1.83 8.08 -18.36
N ASN A 46 -1.09 6.97 -18.17
CA ASN A 46 -1.55 5.81 -17.40
C ASN A 46 -0.79 5.68 -16.06
N PRO A 47 -1.37 6.19 -14.95
CA PRO A 47 -0.73 6.14 -13.63
C PRO A 47 -0.42 4.72 -13.13
N ALA A 48 -1.24 3.72 -13.49
CA ALA A 48 -1.02 2.33 -13.08
C ALA A 48 0.31 1.82 -13.62
N ILE A 49 0.59 2.07 -14.90
CA ILE A 49 1.86 1.71 -15.54
C ILE A 49 3.02 2.48 -14.89
N ALA A 50 2.86 3.78 -14.64
CA ALA A 50 3.92 4.57 -14.02
C ALA A 50 4.33 4.00 -12.64
N TRP A 51 3.36 3.57 -11.82
CA TRP A 51 3.64 2.93 -10.54
C TRP A 51 4.38 1.60 -10.71
N GLU A 52 3.95 0.75 -11.67
CA GLU A 52 4.63 -0.52 -11.93
C GLU A 52 6.07 -0.33 -12.41
N LEU A 53 6.32 0.67 -13.25
CA LEU A 53 7.67 1.01 -13.69
C LEU A 53 8.54 1.50 -12.52
N LEU A 54 7.99 2.31 -11.62
CA LEU A 54 8.69 2.72 -10.41
C LEU A 54 9.10 1.50 -9.55
N TYR A 55 8.18 0.56 -9.34
CA TYR A 55 8.46 -0.65 -8.55
C TYR A 55 9.53 -1.53 -9.17
N ARG A 56 9.62 -1.55 -10.50
CA ARG A 56 10.54 -2.39 -11.25
C ARG A 56 11.90 -1.78 -11.48
N ILE A 57 11.93 -0.51 -11.87
CA ILE A 57 13.14 0.17 -12.32
C ILE A 57 13.84 0.89 -11.16
N GLU A 58 13.05 1.51 -10.28
CA GLU A 58 13.58 2.32 -9.18
C GLU A 58 12.98 1.89 -7.82
N PRO A 59 13.08 0.59 -7.42
CA PRO A 59 12.50 0.08 -6.17
C PRO A 59 13.07 0.78 -4.92
N GLU A 60 14.29 1.31 -5.02
CA GLU A 60 14.94 2.12 -4.00
C GLU A 60 14.26 3.48 -3.82
N LEU A 61 13.93 4.14 -4.93
CA LEU A 61 13.21 5.40 -4.92
C LEU A 61 11.80 5.22 -4.34
N TYR A 62 11.13 4.11 -4.70
CA TYR A 62 9.85 3.76 -4.09
C TYR A 62 9.98 3.54 -2.57
N ASP A 63 10.98 2.82 -2.11
CA ASP A 63 11.21 2.58 -0.68
C ASP A 63 11.47 3.89 0.08
N ARG A 64 12.24 4.79 -0.50
CA ARG A 64 12.47 6.14 0.04
C ARG A 64 11.19 6.97 0.10
N LEU A 65 10.31 6.85 -0.90
CA LEU A 65 9.01 7.54 -0.90
C LEU A 65 8.10 7.09 0.25
N ILE A 66 8.00 5.76 0.49
CA ILE A 66 7.04 5.22 1.47
C ILE A 66 7.58 5.17 2.90
N ARG A 67 8.89 5.21 3.09
CA ARG A 67 9.52 5.13 4.42
C ARG A 67 9.10 6.26 5.37
N PRO A 68 8.98 7.53 4.92
CA PRO A 68 8.45 8.63 5.72
C PRO A 68 6.97 8.50 6.11
N GLU A 69 6.21 7.69 5.39
CA GLU A 69 4.76 7.51 5.60
C GLU A 69 4.47 6.53 6.75
N ARG A 70 4.70 6.95 8.00
CA ARG A 70 4.42 6.12 9.18
C ARG A 70 2.93 5.85 9.31
N ILE A 71 2.54 4.59 9.53
CA ILE A 71 1.16 4.24 9.86
C ILE A 71 0.87 4.71 11.29
N HIS A 72 -0.28 5.36 11.50
CA HIS A 72 -0.65 5.87 12.81
C HIS A 72 -0.69 4.74 13.86
N PRO A 73 -0.07 4.91 15.05
CA PRO A 73 0.00 3.85 16.06
C PRO A 73 -1.37 3.27 16.43
N ALA A 74 -2.40 4.12 16.56
CA ALA A 74 -3.75 3.64 16.88
C ALA A 74 -4.37 2.75 15.79
N VAL A 75 -3.96 2.86 14.51
CA VAL A 75 -4.34 1.91 13.46
C VAL A 75 -3.74 0.54 13.74
N ILE A 76 -2.45 0.52 14.07
CA ILE A 76 -1.75 -0.72 14.39
C ILE A 76 -2.31 -1.35 15.67
N ASP A 77 -2.57 -0.54 16.71
CA ASP A 77 -3.12 -1.02 17.99
C ASP A 77 -4.56 -1.54 17.86
N TRP A 78 -5.32 -1.04 16.88
CA TRP A 78 -6.67 -1.51 16.58
C TRP A 78 -6.68 -2.92 15.96
N LEU A 79 -5.61 -3.33 15.26
CA LEU A 79 -5.49 -4.66 14.68
C LEU A 79 -5.36 -5.74 15.76
N PRO A 80 -5.82 -6.97 15.52
CA PRO A 80 -5.66 -8.08 16.45
C PRO A 80 -4.22 -8.29 16.91
N HIS A 81 -4.01 -8.53 18.22
CA HIS A 81 -2.68 -8.72 18.79
C HIS A 81 -2.12 -10.14 18.68
N ARG A 82 -2.99 -11.12 18.50
CA ARG A 82 -2.60 -12.54 18.35
C ARG A 82 -3.50 -13.20 17.34
N VAL A 83 -2.93 -13.54 16.21
CA VAL A 83 -3.61 -14.22 15.12
C VAL A 83 -2.73 -15.38 14.68
N HIS A 84 -3.30 -16.54 14.44
CA HIS A 84 -2.50 -17.67 13.98
C HIS A 84 -1.83 -17.33 12.64
N GLN A 85 -2.60 -16.91 11.65
CA GLN A 85 -2.09 -16.54 10.33
C GLN A 85 -2.60 -15.17 9.90
N ILE A 86 -1.69 -14.32 9.43
CA ILE A 86 -2.00 -13.05 8.74
C ILE A 86 -1.62 -13.18 7.27
N VAL A 87 -2.46 -12.68 6.38
CA VAL A 87 -2.16 -12.47 4.96
C VAL A 87 -2.14 -10.99 4.67
N GLU A 88 -1.00 -10.48 4.25
CA GLU A 88 -0.84 -9.11 3.77
C GLU A 88 -0.75 -9.10 2.25
N VAL A 89 -1.61 -8.30 1.60
CA VAL A 89 -1.71 -8.22 0.14
C VAL A 89 -1.23 -6.85 -0.34
N GLY A 90 -0.30 -6.83 -1.30
CA GLY A 90 0.41 -5.63 -1.72
C GLY A 90 1.43 -5.17 -0.67
N ALA A 91 2.27 -6.09 -0.20
CA ALA A 91 3.18 -5.85 0.93
C ALA A 91 4.30 -4.83 0.63
N GLY A 92 4.59 -4.56 -0.64
CA GLY A 92 5.65 -3.65 -1.07
C GLY A 92 7.01 -4.05 -0.51
N THR A 93 7.71 -3.10 0.09
CA THR A 93 9.01 -3.35 0.75
C THR A 93 8.89 -3.73 2.23
N GLY A 94 7.67 -4.04 2.72
CA GLY A 94 7.45 -4.61 4.06
C GLY A 94 7.21 -3.59 5.18
N ARG A 95 6.70 -2.40 4.88
CA ARG A 95 6.38 -1.38 5.89
C ARG A 95 5.36 -1.87 6.92
N LEU A 96 4.22 -2.40 6.46
CA LEU A 96 3.20 -2.95 7.33
C LEU A 96 3.60 -4.34 7.85
N THR A 97 4.26 -5.17 7.03
CA THR A 97 4.78 -6.49 7.41
C THR A 97 5.61 -6.40 8.71
N ALA A 98 6.50 -5.40 8.80
CA ALA A 98 7.34 -5.17 9.98
C ALA A 98 6.52 -4.88 11.25
N ALA A 99 5.36 -4.24 11.13
CA ALA A 99 4.48 -3.96 12.27
C ALA A 99 3.60 -5.16 12.67
N LEU A 100 3.41 -6.13 11.75
CA LEU A 100 2.52 -7.27 11.95
C LEU A 100 3.23 -8.57 12.36
N ILE A 101 4.49 -8.74 12.00
CA ILE A 101 5.20 -10.02 12.15
C ILE A 101 5.23 -10.57 13.58
N ASP A 102 5.23 -9.70 14.59
CA ASP A 102 5.21 -10.10 16.00
C ASP A 102 3.77 -10.27 16.56
N ARG A 103 2.75 -10.13 15.70
CA ARG A 103 1.34 -10.28 16.06
C ARG A 103 0.73 -11.61 15.62
N CYS A 104 1.50 -12.48 14.97
CA CYS A 104 1.02 -13.76 14.46
C CYS A 104 2.08 -14.86 14.58
N ASP A 105 1.62 -16.11 14.45
CA ASP A 105 2.51 -17.26 14.35
C ASP A 105 3.11 -17.35 12.94
N GLU A 106 2.33 -17.00 11.91
CA GLU A 106 2.73 -17.01 10.51
C GLU A 106 2.20 -15.77 9.78
N LEU A 107 3.04 -15.12 8.97
CA LEU A 107 2.68 -14.03 8.08
C LEU A 107 3.02 -14.38 6.63
N ILE A 108 2.02 -14.34 5.76
CA ILE A 108 2.18 -14.47 4.32
C ILE A 108 2.09 -13.08 3.71
N ALA A 109 3.21 -12.57 3.22
CA ALA A 109 3.31 -11.29 2.52
C ALA A 109 3.27 -11.52 1.01
N ILE A 110 2.25 -11.00 0.34
CA ILE A 110 2.03 -11.17 -1.10
C ILE A 110 2.36 -9.86 -1.80
N GLU A 111 3.27 -9.91 -2.78
CA GLU A 111 3.71 -8.74 -3.54
C GLU A 111 4.07 -9.18 -4.98
N PRO A 112 3.46 -8.61 -6.04
CA PRO A 112 3.74 -9.01 -7.42
C PRO A 112 5.09 -8.52 -7.95
N ALA A 113 5.60 -7.36 -7.49
CA ALA A 113 6.85 -6.80 -7.98
C ALA A 113 8.08 -7.51 -7.37
N ALA A 114 8.83 -8.26 -8.17
CA ALA A 114 9.99 -9.03 -7.68
C ALA A 114 11.03 -8.16 -6.94
N PRO A 115 11.43 -6.96 -7.42
CA PRO A 115 12.39 -6.13 -6.70
C PRO A 115 11.90 -5.68 -5.31
N LEU A 116 10.58 -5.47 -5.14
CA LEU A 116 10.00 -5.13 -3.83
C LEU A 116 9.99 -6.34 -2.90
N ARG A 117 9.63 -7.55 -3.42
CA ARG A 117 9.69 -8.80 -2.64
C ARG A 117 11.09 -9.09 -2.12
N GLU A 118 12.10 -8.92 -2.96
CA GLU A 118 13.51 -9.13 -2.58
C GLU A 118 13.91 -8.20 -1.44
N ARG A 119 13.52 -6.93 -1.50
CA ARG A 119 13.78 -5.94 -0.44
C ARG A 119 13.04 -6.28 0.85
N LEU A 120 11.78 -6.68 0.76
CA LEU A 120 10.99 -7.13 1.90
C LEU A 120 11.65 -8.32 2.57
N ALA A 121 12.00 -9.37 1.80
CA ALA A 121 12.63 -10.57 2.31
C ALA A 121 14.00 -10.28 2.98
N ALA A 122 14.81 -9.42 2.37
CA ALA A 122 16.09 -8.99 2.94
C ALA A 122 15.91 -8.19 4.24
N ARG A 123 14.97 -7.24 4.26
CA ARG A 123 14.68 -6.38 5.43
C ARG A 123 14.21 -7.20 6.64
N LEU A 124 13.39 -8.21 6.42
CA LEU A 124 12.77 -9.01 7.48
C LEU A 124 13.33 -10.44 7.58
N ALA A 125 14.56 -10.67 7.11
CA ALA A 125 15.21 -11.99 7.15
C ALA A 125 15.27 -12.59 8.56
N ALA A 126 15.36 -11.77 9.59
CA ALA A 126 15.36 -12.20 11.00
C ALA A 126 14.04 -12.85 11.44
N ALA A 127 12.92 -12.62 10.72
CA ALA A 127 11.65 -13.29 11.00
C ALA A 127 11.72 -14.82 10.75
N GLY A 128 12.66 -15.26 9.92
CA GLY A 128 12.86 -16.68 9.62
C GLY A 128 11.61 -17.33 9.03
N PRO A 129 11.25 -18.54 9.46
CA PRO A 129 10.15 -19.30 8.88
C PRO A 129 8.75 -18.71 9.18
N ARG A 130 8.64 -17.75 10.10
CA ARG A 130 7.37 -17.07 10.40
C ARG A 130 6.91 -16.17 9.25
N LEU A 131 7.81 -15.72 8.38
CA LEU A 131 7.50 -14.88 7.23
C LEU A 131 7.64 -15.67 5.93
N GLN A 132 6.55 -15.74 5.18
CA GLN A 132 6.55 -16.25 3.82
C GLN A 132 6.28 -15.12 2.84
N VAL A 133 7.24 -14.82 1.96
CA VAL A 133 7.08 -13.81 0.90
C VAL A 133 6.72 -14.51 -0.40
N ARG A 134 5.53 -14.21 -0.94
CA ARG A 134 4.99 -14.88 -2.12
C ARG A 134 4.73 -13.91 -3.26
N ASN A 135 4.87 -14.42 -4.50
CA ASN A 135 4.38 -13.73 -5.68
C ASN A 135 2.87 -13.93 -5.81
N GLY A 136 2.13 -12.88 -6.10
CA GLY A 136 0.69 -12.96 -6.34
C GLY A 136 0.08 -11.59 -6.58
N PHE A 137 -1.02 -11.55 -7.29
CA PHE A 137 -1.85 -10.37 -7.48
C PHE A 137 -3.12 -10.48 -6.63
N PHE A 138 -3.83 -9.38 -6.45
CA PHE A 138 -5.05 -9.33 -5.66
C PHE A 138 -6.14 -10.32 -6.12
N ASP A 139 -6.25 -10.56 -7.42
CA ASP A 139 -7.30 -11.38 -8.05
C ASP A 139 -6.97 -12.88 -8.13
N ASP A 140 -5.80 -13.29 -7.65
CA ASP A 140 -5.37 -14.69 -7.58
C ASP A 140 -4.37 -14.85 -6.42
N LEU A 141 -4.89 -14.89 -5.19
CA LEU A 141 -4.06 -15.01 -4.00
C LEU A 141 -3.60 -16.46 -3.81
N PRO A 142 -2.28 -16.73 -3.76
CA PRO A 142 -1.72 -18.08 -3.60
C PRO A 142 -1.85 -18.57 -2.15
N VAL A 143 -3.07 -18.51 -1.61
CA VAL A 143 -3.41 -18.83 -0.22
C VAL A 143 -4.71 -19.65 -0.21
N PRO A 144 -4.80 -20.72 0.61
CA PRO A 144 -6.02 -21.51 0.73
C PRO A 144 -7.21 -20.69 1.23
N ASP A 145 -8.41 -21.13 0.89
CA ASP A 145 -9.66 -20.56 1.39
C ASP A 145 -9.68 -20.60 2.92
N ARG A 146 -10.21 -19.55 3.54
CA ARG A 146 -10.53 -19.47 4.97
C ARG A 146 -9.37 -19.88 5.89
N SER A 147 -8.15 -19.53 5.52
CA SER A 147 -6.95 -19.88 6.28
C SER A 147 -6.46 -18.78 7.22
N ALA A 148 -6.69 -17.50 6.89
CA ALA A 148 -6.14 -16.38 7.62
C ALA A 148 -7.14 -15.72 8.57
N GLY A 149 -6.78 -15.54 9.84
CA GLY A 149 -7.61 -14.80 10.80
C GLY A 149 -7.64 -13.28 10.56
N LEU A 150 -6.63 -12.76 9.86
CA LEU A 150 -6.58 -11.37 9.38
C LEU A 150 -6.05 -11.35 7.95
N VAL A 151 -6.80 -10.70 7.06
CA VAL A 151 -6.34 -10.37 5.71
C VAL A 151 -6.27 -8.85 5.60
N VAL A 152 -5.10 -8.32 5.23
CA VAL A 152 -4.87 -6.89 5.27
C VAL A 152 -4.17 -6.39 4.02
N ALA A 153 -4.53 -5.19 3.57
CA ALA A 153 -3.79 -4.42 2.56
C ALA A 153 -3.60 -2.99 3.06
N CYS A 154 -2.49 -2.35 2.69
CA CYS A 154 -2.24 -0.96 3.03
C CYS A 154 -2.04 -0.13 1.77
N SER A 155 -3.04 0.71 1.46
CA SER A 155 -2.96 1.68 0.34
C SER A 155 -2.65 1.06 -1.03
N ALA A 156 -3.00 -0.20 -1.25
CA ALA A 156 -2.67 -0.95 -2.47
C ALA A 156 -3.91 -1.32 -3.29
N LEU A 157 -5.03 -1.65 -2.62
CA LEU A 157 -6.28 -2.02 -3.28
C LEU A 157 -7.04 -0.77 -3.76
N THR A 158 -7.51 -0.78 -5.00
CA THR A 158 -8.35 0.26 -5.60
C THR A 158 -9.52 -0.34 -6.37
N PRO A 159 -10.54 0.46 -6.79
CA PRO A 159 -11.61 -0.02 -7.67
C PRO A 159 -11.13 -0.49 -9.06
N ASP A 160 -9.95 -0.06 -9.48
CA ASP A 160 -9.35 -0.46 -10.75
C ASP A 160 -9.04 -1.97 -10.74
N PRO A 161 -9.51 -2.76 -11.74
CA PRO A 161 -9.18 -4.17 -11.85
C PRO A 161 -7.67 -4.45 -11.88
N ALA A 162 -6.85 -3.56 -12.44
CA ALA A 162 -5.40 -3.69 -12.44
C ALA A 162 -4.80 -3.72 -11.03
N HIS A 163 -5.47 -3.08 -10.07
CA HIS A 163 -5.09 -3.01 -8.66
C HIS A 163 -6.12 -3.72 -7.74
N GLY A 164 -6.72 -4.81 -8.24
CA GLY A 164 -7.59 -5.71 -7.49
C GLY A 164 -9.07 -5.57 -7.81
N GLY A 165 -9.64 -4.38 -7.76
CA GLY A 165 -11.07 -4.17 -8.02
C GLY A 165 -11.99 -5.07 -7.18
N GLU A 166 -13.15 -5.38 -7.72
CA GLU A 166 -14.14 -6.28 -7.09
C GLU A 166 -13.61 -7.72 -6.89
N VAL A 167 -12.80 -8.19 -7.84
CA VAL A 167 -12.26 -9.54 -7.79
C VAL A 167 -11.26 -9.66 -6.66
N GLY A 168 -10.36 -8.69 -6.53
CA GLY A 168 -9.37 -8.65 -5.45
C GLY A 168 -10.01 -8.57 -4.07
N LEU A 169 -11.09 -7.78 -3.93
CA LEU A 169 -11.82 -7.70 -2.67
C LEU A 169 -12.44 -9.05 -2.29
N LYS A 170 -13.04 -9.75 -3.26
CA LYS A 170 -13.59 -11.10 -3.06
C LYS A 170 -12.52 -12.14 -2.73
N GLU A 171 -11.35 -12.05 -3.34
CA GLU A 171 -10.21 -12.92 -3.03
C GLU A 171 -9.72 -12.71 -1.60
N MET A 172 -9.61 -11.47 -1.14
CA MET A 172 -9.28 -11.17 0.25
C MET A 172 -10.34 -11.76 1.22
N GLU A 173 -11.63 -11.67 0.87
CA GLU A 173 -12.70 -12.27 1.64
C GLU A 173 -12.66 -13.81 1.58
N ARG A 174 -12.29 -14.42 0.44
CA ARG A 174 -12.16 -15.88 0.26
C ARG A 174 -11.10 -16.47 1.19
N VAL A 175 -9.93 -15.85 1.27
CA VAL A 175 -8.82 -16.37 2.09
C VAL A 175 -9.01 -16.09 3.58
N CYS A 176 -9.88 -15.16 3.94
CA CYS A 176 -10.17 -14.84 5.32
C CYS A 176 -10.99 -15.92 6.00
N ALA A 177 -10.56 -16.38 7.15
CA ALA A 177 -11.25 -17.39 7.95
C ALA A 177 -12.59 -16.88 8.48
N ARG A 178 -13.52 -17.80 8.78
CA ARG A 178 -14.75 -17.46 9.51
C ARG A 178 -14.42 -16.84 10.87
N GLY A 179 -15.11 -15.75 11.22
CA GLY A 179 -14.81 -14.97 12.41
C GLY A 179 -13.57 -14.07 12.29
N GLY A 180 -12.83 -14.15 11.17
CA GLY A 180 -11.72 -13.27 10.84
C GLY A 180 -12.17 -11.91 10.30
N ARG A 181 -11.19 -11.11 9.88
CA ARG A 181 -11.43 -9.75 9.36
C ARG A 181 -10.62 -9.48 8.10
N VAL A 182 -11.25 -8.79 7.14
CA VAL A 182 -10.56 -8.12 6.05
C VAL A 182 -10.40 -6.66 6.40
N VAL A 183 -9.20 -6.12 6.28
CA VAL A 183 -8.86 -4.73 6.67
C VAL A 183 -8.09 -4.05 5.55
N ILE A 184 -8.56 -2.90 5.11
CA ILE A 184 -7.87 -2.03 4.17
C ILE A 184 -7.41 -0.80 4.95
N ILE A 185 -6.13 -0.74 5.25
CA ILE A 185 -5.49 0.40 5.93
C ILE A 185 -5.20 1.48 4.90
N TRP A 186 -5.47 2.73 5.29
CA TRP A 186 -5.22 3.89 4.47
C TRP A 186 -5.86 3.75 3.08
N PRO A 187 -7.19 3.53 2.99
CA PRO A 187 -7.88 3.27 1.74
C PRO A 187 -7.85 4.48 0.82
N ASN A 188 -7.53 4.26 -0.47
CA ASN A 188 -7.58 5.32 -1.48
C ASN A 188 -9.04 5.69 -1.85
N HIS A 189 -9.98 4.76 -1.68
CA HIS A 189 -11.38 4.88 -2.06
C HIS A 189 -12.29 4.33 -0.96
N ALA A 190 -12.37 5.03 0.17
CA ALA A 190 -13.15 4.60 1.34
C ALA A 190 -14.64 4.46 1.04
N GLU A 191 -15.23 5.36 0.25
CA GLU A 191 -16.63 5.31 -0.15
C GLU A 191 -16.96 4.02 -0.90
N TRP A 192 -16.12 3.63 -1.86
CA TRP A 192 -16.26 2.39 -2.61
C TRP A 192 -16.28 1.15 -1.70
N LEU A 193 -15.47 1.13 -0.65
CA LEU A 193 -15.45 0.06 0.33
C LEU A 193 -16.71 0.06 1.21
N VAL A 194 -17.16 1.25 1.64
CA VAL A 194 -18.39 1.38 2.45
C VAL A 194 -19.62 0.89 1.69
N GLU A 195 -19.75 1.17 0.40
CA GLU A 195 -20.81 0.65 -0.47
C GLU A 195 -20.82 -0.89 -0.53
N ARG A 196 -19.67 -1.54 -0.23
CA ARG A 196 -19.50 -3.01 -0.20
C ARG A 196 -19.60 -3.60 1.20
N GLY A 197 -20.12 -2.80 2.14
CA GLY A 197 -20.39 -3.23 3.52
C GLY A 197 -19.18 -3.19 4.43
N TYR A 198 -18.09 -2.50 4.04
CA TYR A 198 -16.97 -2.22 4.94
C TYR A 198 -17.32 -1.09 5.90
N ILE A 199 -16.85 -1.19 7.11
CA ILE A 199 -17.00 -0.17 8.15
C ILE A 199 -15.77 0.73 8.08
N TYR A 200 -15.96 2.01 7.80
CA TYR A 200 -14.87 3.00 7.82
C TYR A 200 -14.62 3.51 9.22
N GLN A 201 -13.35 3.67 9.57
CA GLN A 201 -12.90 4.24 10.83
C GLN A 201 -11.64 5.07 10.64
N SER A 202 -11.63 6.28 11.17
CA SER A 202 -10.44 7.13 11.25
C SER A 202 -10.04 7.36 12.71
N PHE A 203 -8.76 7.66 12.92
CA PHE A 203 -8.19 7.93 14.23
C PHE A 203 -7.73 9.39 14.31
N PRO A 204 -7.98 10.10 15.42
CA PRO A 204 -7.61 11.50 15.56
C PRO A 204 -6.10 11.65 15.71
N GLY A 205 -5.56 12.76 15.26
CA GLY A 205 -4.16 13.13 15.42
C GLY A 205 -3.59 13.79 14.17
N ARG A 206 -2.63 14.68 14.38
CA ARG A 206 -1.81 15.22 13.29
C ARG A 206 -0.65 14.28 13.03
N MET A 207 -0.28 14.14 11.78
CA MET A 207 0.83 13.31 11.36
C MET A 207 1.76 14.09 10.43
N THR A 208 3.00 13.68 10.41
CA THR A 208 4.03 14.21 9.51
C THR A 208 4.65 13.08 8.72
N LEU A 209 5.09 13.39 7.51
CA LEU A 209 6.10 12.59 6.82
C LEU A 209 7.42 12.76 7.58
N GLU A 210 8.09 11.67 7.91
CA GLU A 210 9.32 11.66 8.71
C GLU A 210 10.51 11.28 7.83
N PHE A 211 11.06 12.23 7.09
CA PHE A 211 12.25 12.02 6.26
C PHE A 211 13.51 11.83 7.12
N ASP A 212 14.56 11.25 6.55
CA ASP A 212 15.82 11.05 7.25
C ASP A 212 16.55 12.39 7.46
N SER A 213 16.42 13.33 6.51
CA SER A 213 16.97 14.68 6.59
C SER A 213 16.10 15.71 5.85
N PRO A 214 16.31 17.02 6.10
CA PRO A 214 15.68 18.09 5.32
C PRO A 214 16.05 18.02 3.83
N GLU A 215 17.27 17.61 3.51
CA GLU A 215 17.76 17.45 2.14
C GLU A 215 17.01 16.34 1.42
N GLU A 216 16.77 15.20 2.08
CA GLU A 216 15.95 14.12 1.54
C GLU A 216 14.51 14.57 1.31
N ALA A 217 13.93 15.34 2.24
CA ALA A 217 12.58 15.90 2.07
C ALA A 217 12.50 16.78 0.81
N ILE A 218 13.51 17.62 0.56
CA ILE A 218 13.59 18.45 -0.63
C ILE A 218 13.77 17.61 -1.90
N GLU A 219 14.68 16.63 -1.89
CA GLU A 219 14.95 15.77 -3.04
C GLU A 219 13.67 14.98 -3.44
N LEU A 220 13.01 14.34 -2.49
CA LEU A 220 11.79 13.57 -2.77
C LEU A 220 10.63 14.50 -3.16
N ALA A 221 10.55 15.70 -2.60
CA ALA A 221 9.55 16.68 -3.00
C ALA A 221 9.70 17.13 -4.46
N GLN A 222 10.92 17.26 -4.97
CA GLN A 222 11.16 17.59 -6.39
C GLN A 222 10.57 16.54 -7.33
N ILE A 223 10.52 15.28 -6.89
CA ILE A 223 10.06 14.15 -7.70
C ILE A 223 8.55 13.92 -7.51
N PHE A 224 8.08 13.92 -6.27
CA PHE A 224 6.75 13.46 -5.92
C PHE A 224 5.77 14.55 -5.49
N TYR A 225 6.27 15.68 -4.99
CA TYR A 225 5.45 16.76 -4.43
C TYR A 225 5.89 18.14 -4.94
N PRO A 226 5.98 18.38 -6.26
CA PRO A 226 6.53 19.61 -6.82
C PRO A 226 5.79 20.87 -6.34
N ASP A 227 4.48 20.79 -6.13
CA ASP A 227 3.67 21.91 -5.63
C ASP A 227 4.00 22.26 -4.18
N ALA A 228 4.43 21.29 -3.37
CA ALA A 228 4.85 21.49 -1.98
C ALA A 228 6.30 21.92 -1.83
N LEU A 229 7.11 21.83 -2.87
CA LEU A 229 8.57 21.99 -2.82
C LEU A 229 9.02 23.30 -2.19
N GLN A 230 8.38 24.42 -2.54
CA GLN A 230 8.75 25.73 -2.01
C GLN A 230 8.49 25.84 -0.51
N GLU A 231 7.37 25.30 -0.04
CA GLU A 231 7.02 25.29 1.37
C GLU A 231 7.96 24.36 2.16
N ILE A 232 8.30 23.18 1.61
CA ILE A 232 9.25 22.24 2.23
C ILE A 232 10.64 22.88 2.36
N ARG A 233 11.13 23.56 1.32
CA ARG A 233 12.39 24.32 1.37
C ARG A 233 12.37 25.43 2.42
N ARG A 234 11.26 26.18 2.49
CA ARG A 234 11.11 27.27 3.46
C ARG A 234 11.13 26.77 4.90
N ARG A 235 10.56 25.59 5.16
CA ARG A 235 10.55 24.96 6.49
C ARG A 235 11.93 24.48 6.91
N GLY A 236 12.70 23.92 6.01
CA GLY A 236 14.02 23.36 6.31
C GLY A 236 13.99 22.26 7.37
N ASP A 237 12.89 21.51 7.48
CA ASP A 237 12.68 20.47 8.47
C ASP A 237 12.49 19.10 7.80
N ARG A 238 12.96 18.06 8.45
CA ARG A 238 12.72 16.67 8.04
C ARG A 238 11.30 16.17 8.33
N LEU A 239 10.55 16.87 9.18
CA LEU A 239 9.17 16.56 9.55
C LEU A 239 8.23 17.45 8.74
N VAL A 240 7.59 16.87 7.73
CA VAL A 240 6.69 17.60 6.83
C VAL A 240 5.24 17.19 7.11
N PRO A 241 4.36 18.12 7.57
CA PRO A 241 2.95 17.84 7.75
C PRO A 241 2.28 17.34 6.46
N TYR A 242 1.37 16.38 6.57
CA TYR A 242 0.64 15.85 5.41
C TYR A 242 -0.16 16.91 4.66
N GLU A 243 -0.64 17.93 5.38
CA GLU A 243 -1.36 19.07 4.79
C GLU A 243 -0.49 19.86 3.79
N VAL A 244 0.83 19.87 3.99
CA VAL A 244 1.77 20.55 3.09
C VAL A 244 1.87 19.84 1.74
N VAL A 245 1.83 18.49 1.75
CA VAL A 245 1.88 17.69 0.51
C VAL A 245 0.50 17.41 -0.07
N GLY A 246 -0.57 17.94 0.54
CA GLY A 246 -1.94 17.77 0.04
C GLY A 246 -2.48 16.35 0.13
N ALA A 247 -1.95 15.52 1.03
CA ALA A 247 -2.37 14.14 1.19
C ALA A 247 -2.96 13.88 2.59
N ASN A 248 -3.92 12.95 2.67
CA ASN A 248 -4.40 12.46 3.96
C ASN A 248 -3.36 11.53 4.60
N PRO A 249 -3.15 11.61 5.93
CA PRO A 249 -2.21 10.73 6.61
C PRO A 249 -2.75 9.29 6.76
N PRO A 250 -1.87 8.27 6.93
CA PRO A 250 -2.26 6.88 7.14
C PRO A 250 -2.80 6.63 8.57
N ARG A 251 -3.96 7.21 8.87
CA ARG A 251 -4.64 7.16 10.18
C ARG A 251 -6.05 6.60 10.12
N ASP A 252 -6.41 5.97 9.01
CA ASP A 252 -7.74 5.42 8.77
C ASP A 252 -7.68 3.98 8.25
N LEU A 253 -8.80 3.30 8.32
CA LEU A 253 -9.00 1.98 7.76
C LEU A 253 -10.46 1.75 7.37
N ALA A 254 -10.68 0.78 6.49
CA ALA A 254 -11.99 0.19 6.25
C ALA A 254 -11.90 -1.31 6.51
N TRP A 255 -12.87 -1.88 7.21
CA TRP A 255 -12.83 -3.27 7.61
C TRP A 255 -14.18 -3.97 7.50
N LYS A 256 -14.14 -5.28 7.32
CA LYS A 256 -15.33 -6.14 7.26
C LYS A 256 -15.07 -7.44 8.01
N PRO A 257 -15.96 -7.84 8.95
CA PRO A 257 -15.90 -9.16 9.55
C PRO A 257 -16.37 -10.21 8.53
N VAL A 258 -15.73 -11.36 8.50
CA VAL A 258 -16.20 -12.51 7.73
C VAL A 258 -17.09 -13.35 8.62
N ALA A 259 -18.35 -13.53 8.20
CA ALA A 259 -19.36 -14.25 9.00
C ALA A 259 -18.90 -15.68 9.37
N GLU A 260 -19.36 -16.15 10.54
CA GLU A 260 -19.14 -17.50 11.04
C GLU A 260 -19.70 -18.60 10.15
#